data_e87bacbf513aef63bf401a830fdeac01
#
_entry.id   e87bacbf513aef63bf401a830fdeac01
#
_cell.length_a   1.000
_cell.length_b   1.000
_cell.length_c   1.000
_cell.angle_alpha   90.00
_cell.angle_beta   90.00
_cell.angle_gamma   90.00
#
_symmetry.space_group_name_H-M   'P 1'
#
loop_
_entity.id
_entity.type
_entity.pdbx_description
1 polymer ?
#
loop_
_entity_poly.entity_id
_entity_poly.type
_entity_poly.pdbx_seq_one_letter_code
_entity_poly.pdbx_strand_id
1 'polypeptide(L)'
;MNSSQDISRVTFIVMREMRAPLMAILIVYALAILGMVFIPGPELNGEVQYLSIFHAFYFMTYTATTTGFGEIPFVFSDAQRLWAIVCLYVSVVTWFYALGSIVRLFQNRYFLRAVEEWRFAKNVNRIAGPFYIVCGFGDTGSVLVRGMNEAGLRVIVIDQSEDRIQALKLRNYKTAVPGLCANASIPRYLLEAGVRSANCQAVVCITNNEEVNLKISAIVRLLNPKTRIITMSKVDDFEETLSTLGGEVHIVDPFKTFARVLNASINNTAFYALNNWLVGDKCATLDSYVQPPLGGWIICGYGRMGLEANRVLTKNGVKTAVIDPHSRRKEEEIDTYVIGHVNAKTLSQAGIHEAVGLLAADADDGHNLGTLLNARCLNSNLFTIVRQNSHENEVAFSEANADMIMQPTLVTARKILLLLIAPLLKPFFRYLLAKKSGREEILKNLLVLLREKIGNQKPCLVTIDFNSEKSSAVIQALDEGEEVLLGHIISDPRNRDVELDLVPFVIKSCGKEIVLPAKDYNEGH
;
A
#
# COMPACT_ATOMS: atom_id res chain seq x y z
N MET A 1 -1.40 -25.68 1.44
CA MET A 1 -1.54 -26.57 0.27
C MET A 1 -0.96 -26.03 -1.03
N ASN A 2 -0.61 -24.73 -1.13
CA ASN A 2 -0.09 -24.13 -2.39
C ASN A 2 1.43 -24.21 -2.59
N SER A 3 2.23 -24.36 -1.55
CA SER A 3 3.71 -24.37 -1.69
C SER A 3 4.23 -25.57 -2.51
N SER A 4 3.55 -26.69 -2.51
CA SER A 4 3.92 -27.87 -3.31
C SER A 4 3.66 -27.68 -4.82
N GLN A 5 2.63 -26.93 -5.19
CA GLN A 5 2.31 -26.64 -6.59
C GLN A 5 3.27 -25.62 -7.21
N ASP A 6 3.74 -24.65 -6.44
CA ASP A 6 4.67 -23.62 -6.93
C ASP A 6 6.10 -24.16 -7.06
N ILE A 7 6.54 -25.01 -6.13
CA ILE A 7 7.79 -25.78 -6.27
C ILE A 7 7.73 -26.64 -7.53
N SER A 8 6.58 -27.29 -7.78
CA SER A 8 6.41 -28.15 -8.96
C SER A 8 6.53 -27.36 -10.27
N ARG A 9 6.07 -26.10 -10.33
CA ARG A 9 6.20 -25.24 -11.53
C ARG A 9 7.64 -24.81 -11.81
N VAL A 10 8.36 -24.33 -10.79
CA VAL A 10 9.79 -23.97 -10.95
C VAL A 10 10.58 -25.20 -11.39
N THR A 11 10.38 -26.35 -10.71
CA THR A 11 11.03 -27.61 -11.04
C THR A 11 10.67 -28.05 -12.46
N PHE A 12 9.41 -27.94 -12.87
CA PHE A 12 8.97 -28.30 -14.22
C PHE A 12 9.64 -27.45 -15.31
N ILE A 13 9.75 -26.12 -15.10
CA ILE A 13 10.43 -25.22 -16.05
C ILE A 13 11.91 -25.60 -16.16
N VAL A 14 12.60 -25.81 -15.02
CA VAL A 14 14.01 -26.23 -15.01
C VAL A 14 14.19 -27.57 -15.73
N MET A 15 13.39 -28.58 -15.39
CA MET A 15 13.47 -29.90 -16.01
C MET A 15 13.19 -29.84 -17.51
N ARG A 16 12.26 -29.04 -17.95
CA ARG A 16 11.95 -28.89 -19.38
C ARG A 16 13.09 -28.24 -20.15
N GLU A 17 13.64 -27.13 -19.65
CA GLU A 17 14.73 -26.39 -20.32
C GLU A 17 16.07 -27.14 -20.25
N MET A 18 16.34 -27.87 -19.16
CA MET A 18 17.59 -28.57 -18.95
C MET A 18 17.61 -29.99 -19.54
N ARG A 19 16.46 -30.52 -19.99
CA ARG A 19 16.35 -31.91 -20.51
C ARG A 19 17.26 -32.13 -21.70
N ALA A 20 17.24 -31.24 -22.69
CA ALA A 20 18.05 -31.40 -23.91
C ALA A 20 19.55 -31.30 -23.64
N PRO A 21 20.10 -30.31 -22.92
CA PRO A 21 21.52 -30.26 -22.60
C PRO A 21 22.00 -31.42 -21.72
N LEU A 22 21.20 -31.84 -20.73
CA LEU A 22 21.55 -33.02 -19.91
C LEU A 22 21.61 -34.30 -20.71
N MET A 23 20.62 -34.52 -21.58
CA MET A 23 20.63 -35.69 -22.48
C MET A 23 21.84 -35.64 -23.46
N ALA A 24 22.17 -34.46 -24.00
CA ALA A 24 23.32 -34.30 -24.88
C ALA A 24 24.64 -34.65 -24.16
N ILE A 25 24.84 -34.15 -22.93
CA ILE A 25 26.02 -34.50 -22.12
C ILE A 25 26.09 -36.01 -21.90
N LEU A 26 24.97 -36.62 -21.43
CA LEU A 26 24.95 -38.07 -21.16
C LEU A 26 25.26 -38.92 -22.40
N ILE A 27 24.68 -38.57 -23.54
CA ILE A 27 24.93 -39.29 -24.80
C ILE A 27 26.39 -39.14 -25.25
N VAL A 28 26.91 -37.90 -25.22
CA VAL A 28 28.29 -37.62 -25.64
C VAL A 28 29.31 -38.32 -24.74
N TYR A 29 29.11 -38.26 -23.41
CA TYR A 29 29.97 -38.97 -22.46
C TYR A 29 29.89 -40.50 -22.65
N ALA A 30 28.68 -41.04 -22.80
CA ALA A 30 28.50 -42.47 -23.02
C ALA A 30 29.22 -42.96 -24.29
N LEU A 31 29.05 -42.25 -25.41
CA LEU A 31 29.71 -42.59 -26.67
C LEU A 31 31.22 -42.44 -26.60
N ALA A 32 31.70 -41.35 -25.98
CA ALA A 32 33.12 -41.09 -25.82
C ALA A 32 33.83 -42.14 -24.95
N ILE A 33 33.21 -42.51 -23.81
CA ILE A 33 33.72 -43.53 -22.90
C ILE A 33 33.75 -44.89 -23.60
N LEU A 34 32.65 -45.27 -24.29
CA LEU A 34 32.58 -46.53 -25.02
C LEU A 34 33.71 -46.62 -26.09
N GLY A 35 33.92 -45.56 -26.88
CA GLY A 35 34.99 -45.53 -27.86
C GLY A 35 36.35 -45.66 -27.22
N MET A 36 36.63 -44.94 -26.12
CA MET A 36 37.93 -45.05 -25.42
C MET A 36 38.16 -46.45 -24.81
N VAL A 37 37.13 -47.15 -24.38
CA VAL A 37 37.25 -48.52 -23.81
C VAL A 37 37.43 -49.57 -24.88
N PHE A 38 36.77 -49.44 -26.03
CA PHE A 38 36.82 -50.45 -27.10
C PHE A 38 38.00 -50.29 -28.05
N ILE A 39 38.58 -49.08 -28.17
CA ILE A 39 39.76 -48.86 -29.04
C ILE A 39 40.99 -49.42 -28.34
N PRO A 40 41.74 -50.32 -29.03
CA PRO A 40 42.95 -50.93 -28.46
C PRO A 40 44.01 -49.86 -28.21
N GLY A 41 44.64 -49.92 -27.05
CA GLY A 41 45.76 -49.10 -26.66
C GLY A 41 47.08 -49.66 -27.18
N PRO A 42 48.27 -49.18 -26.71
CA PRO A 42 49.56 -49.66 -27.10
C PRO A 42 49.78 -51.07 -26.56
N GLU A 43 50.66 -51.82 -27.28
CA GLU A 43 51.16 -53.08 -26.78
C GLU A 43 52.25 -52.83 -25.72
N LEU A 44 52.07 -53.35 -24.54
CA LEU A 44 53.05 -53.36 -23.46
C LEU A 44 53.31 -54.83 -23.08
N ASN A 45 54.59 -55.23 -23.15
CA ASN A 45 55.03 -56.59 -22.82
C ASN A 45 54.30 -57.69 -23.64
N GLY A 46 53.88 -57.40 -24.87
CA GLY A 46 53.23 -58.36 -25.78
C GLY A 46 51.71 -58.47 -25.53
N GLU A 47 51.10 -57.66 -24.65
CA GLU A 47 49.69 -57.61 -24.44
C GLU A 47 49.09 -56.22 -24.81
N VAL A 48 47.96 -56.22 -25.50
CA VAL A 48 47.28 -55.00 -25.89
C VAL A 48 46.56 -54.43 -24.65
N GLN A 49 46.84 -53.17 -24.29
CA GLN A 49 46.26 -52.49 -23.17
C GLN A 49 44.92 -51.88 -23.57
N TYR A 50 43.90 -51.97 -22.68
CA TYR A 50 42.61 -51.32 -22.84
C TYR A 50 42.33 -50.38 -21.65
N LEU A 51 41.70 -49.23 -21.91
CA LEU A 51 41.28 -48.38 -20.83
C LEU A 51 40.10 -49.00 -20.06
N SER A 52 40.18 -48.96 -18.73
CA SER A 52 39.00 -49.26 -17.92
C SER A 52 37.95 -48.17 -18.06
N ILE A 53 36.70 -48.50 -17.80
CA ILE A 53 35.56 -47.53 -17.81
C ILE A 53 35.88 -46.33 -16.90
N PHE A 54 36.50 -46.57 -15.75
CA PHE A 54 36.86 -45.50 -14.82
C PHE A 54 37.93 -44.55 -15.40
N HIS A 55 38.96 -45.07 -16.02
CA HIS A 55 40.01 -44.25 -16.64
C HIS A 55 39.48 -43.49 -17.86
N ALA A 56 38.60 -44.11 -18.66
CA ALA A 56 37.92 -43.42 -19.76
C ALA A 56 37.00 -42.30 -19.28
N PHE A 57 36.23 -42.52 -18.20
CA PHE A 57 35.39 -41.49 -17.57
C PHE A 57 36.25 -40.36 -17.00
N TYR A 58 37.37 -40.69 -16.31
CA TYR A 58 38.30 -39.73 -15.77
C TYR A 58 38.93 -38.87 -16.87
N PHE A 59 39.40 -39.51 -17.94
CA PHE A 59 39.91 -38.84 -19.12
C PHE A 59 38.88 -37.87 -19.72
N MET A 60 37.65 -38.33 -19.95
CA MET A 60 36.59 -37.49 -20.50
C MET A 60 36.26 -36.31 -19.61
N THR A 61 36.28 -36.49 -18.29
CA THR A 61 35.98 -35.43 -17.35
C THR A 61 36.96 -34.28 -17.40
N TYR A 62 38.28 -34.56 -17.35
CA TYR A 62 39.27 -33.50 -17.39
C TYR A 62 39.47 -32.93 -18.81
N THR A 63 39.17 -33.69 -19.86
CA THR A 63 39.19 -33.22 -21.24
C THR A 63 38.03 -32.26 -21.49
N ALA A 64 36.79 -32.61 -21.10
CA ALA A 64 35.63 -31.78 -21.26
C ALA A 64 35.68 -30.49 -20.40
N THR A 65 36.31 -30.54 -19.23
CA THR A 65 36.52 -29.38 -18.35
C THR A 65 37.75 -28.56 -18.72
N THR A 66 38.44 -28.93 -19.81
CA THR A 66 39.65 -28.24 -20.32
C THR A 66 40.82 -28.23 -19.33
N THR A 67 40.88 -29.18 -18.39
CA THR A 67 41.94 -29.26 -17.37
C THR A 67 43.24 -29.85 -17.97
N GLY A 68 43.15 -30.89 -18.81
CA GLY A 68 44.25 -31.41 -19.64
C GLY A 68 45.40 -32.06 -18.89
N PHE A 69 45.14 -33.10 -18.06
CA PHE A 69 46.22 -33.83 -17.36
C PHE A 69 47.10 -34.70 -18.25
N GLY A 70 46.78 -34.82 -19.54
CA GLY A 70 47.54 -35.64 -20.49
C GLY A 70 47.01 -37.06 -20.65
N GLU A 71 47.85 -37.99 -21.14
CA GLU A 71 47.46 -39.38 -21.43
C GLU A 71 47.69 -40.24 -20.18
N ILE A 72 46.63 -40.63 -19.50
CA ILE A 72 46.66 -41.38 -18.23
C ILE A 72 45.72 -42.59 -18.37
N PRO A 73 46.07 -43.81 -17.95
CA PRO A 73 47.26 -44.23 -17.16
C PRO A 73 48.49 -44.59 -18.00
N PHE A 74 48.38 -44.61 -19.30
CA PHE A 74 49.45 -44.93 -20.24
C PHE A 74 49.34 -44.05 -21.48
N VAL A 75 50.45 -44.07 -22.33
CA VAL A 75 50.50 -43.33 -23.59
C VAL A 75 49.48 -43.95 -24.57
N PHE A 76 48.60 -43.09 -25.16
CA PHE A 76 47.53 -43.56 -26.06
C PHE A 76 48.11 -44.04 -27.43
N SER A 77 47.42 -45.03 -28.01
CA SER A 77 47.64 -45.42 -29.40
C SER A 77 47.18 -44.33 -30.37
N ASP A 78 47.65 -44.31 -31.61
CA ASP A 78 47.22 -43.29 -32.58
C ASP A 78 45.70 -43.34 -32.85
N ALA A 79 45.11 -44.52 -32.79
CA ALA A 79 43.65 -44.68 -32.90
C ALA A 79 42.92 -44.06 -31.71
N GLN A 80 43.45 -44.27 -30.49
CA GLN A 80 42.91 -43.61 -29.29
C GLN A 80 43.08 -42.10 -29.31
N ARG A 81 44.25 -41.60 -29.83
CA ARG A 81 44.50 -40.15 -30.00
C ARG A 81 43.51 -39.53 -30.99
N LEU A 82 43.30 -40.18 -32.14
CA LEU A 82 42.33 -39.72 -33.13
C LEU A 82 40.91 -39.63 -32.52
N TRP A 83 40.49 -40.66 -31.77
CA TRP A 83 39.22 -40.66 -31.06
C TRP A 83 39.16 -39.58 -29.98
N ALA A 84 40.22 -39.38 -29.22
CA ALA A 84 40.35 -38.33 -28.23
C ALA A 84 40.15 -36.92 -28.81
N ILE A 85 40.71 -36.65 -30.03
CA ILE A 85 40.51 -35.38 -30.74
C ILE A 85 39.03 -35.17 -31.06
N VAL A 86 38.34 -36.19 -31.57
CA VAL A 86 36.89 -36.10 -31.83
C VAL A 86 36.11 -35.84 -30.55
N CYS A 87 36.43 -36.59 -29.49
CA CYS A 87 35.81 -36.42 -28.17
C CYS A 87 36.03 -35.02 -27.60
N LEU A 88 37.24 -34.46 -27.78
CA LEU A 88 37.57 -33.12 -27.32
C LEU A 88 36.65 -32.08 -27.96
N TYR A 89 36.54 -32.05 -29.28
CA TYR A 89 35.69 -31.09 -29.97
C TYR A 89 34.21 -31.24 -29.60
N VAL A 90 33.70 -32.47 -29.61
CA VAL A 90 32.26 -32.73 -29.31
C VAL A 90 31.93 -32.44 -27.85
N SER A 91 32.83 -32.83 -26.92
CA SER A 91 32.61 -32.60 -25.50
C SER A 91 32.65 -31.11 -25.14
N VAL A 92 33.59 -30.35 -25.69
CA VAL A 92 33.69 -28.90 -25.47
C VAL A 92 32.48 -28.18 -26.02
N VAL A 93 32.02 -28.48 -27.23
CA VAL A 93 30.80 -27.90 -27.81
C VAL A 93 29.57 -28.22 -26.95
N THR A 94 29.46 -29.48 -26.51
CA THR A 94 28.32 -29.92 -25.67
C THR A 94 28.36 -29.24 -24.30
N TRP A 95 29.52 -29.04 -23.71
CA TRP A 95 29.70 -28.33 -22.45
C TRP A 95 29.28 -26.86 -22.58
N PHE A 96 29.73 -26.15 -23.61
CA PHE A 96 29.32 -24.78 -23.87
C PHE A 96 27.81 -24.65 -24.17
N TYR A 97 27.24 -25.64 -24.88
CA TYR A 97 25.79 -25.70 -25.09
C TYR A 97 25.02 -25.82 -23.75
N ALA A 98 25.48 -26.68 -22.85
CA ALA A 98 24.88 -26.85 -21.53
C ALA A 98 25.02 -25.58 -20.69
N LEU A 99 26.19 -24.96 -20.65
CA LEU A 99 26.44 -23.70 -19.94
C LEU A 99 25.57 -22.57 -20.50
N GLY A 100 25.49 -22.43 -21.83
CA GLY A 100 24.62 -21.47 -22.50
C GLY A 100 23.13 -21.67 -22.18
N SER A 101 22.72 -22.94 -22.01
CA SER A 101 21.33 -23.26 -21.62
C SER A 101 21.02 -22.86 -20.17
N ILE A 102 21.98 -22.98 -19.26
CA ILE A 102 21.87 -22.49 -17.88
C ILE A 102 21.72 -20.95 -17.87
N VAL A 103 22.59 -20.25 -18.62
CA VAL A 103 22.50 -18.78 -18.73
C VAL A 103 21.13 -18.36 -19.30
N ARG A 104 20.67 -19.05 -20.35
CA ARG A 104 19.33 -18.81 -20.95
C ARG A 104 18.22 -19.02 -19.94
N LEU A 105 18.31 -20.01 -19.06
CA LEU A 105 17.34 -20.25 -18.00
C LEU A 105 17.24 -19.05 -17.06
N PHE A 106 18.37 -18.49 -16.62
CA PHE A 106 18.42 -17.29 -15.77
C PHE A 106 17.94 -16.01 -16.46
N GLN A 107 17.95 -15.98 -17.79
CA GLN A 107 17.39 -14.87 -18.57
C GLN A 107 15.92 -15.07 -18.93
N ASN A 108 15.36 -16.24 -18.67
CA ASN A 108 13.98 -16.57 -18.98
C ASN A 108 13.01 -15.85 -18.02
N ARG A 109 12.22 -14.90 -18.57
CA ARG A 109 11.26 -14.11 -17.78
C ARG A 109 10.22 -14.97 -17.04
N TYR A 110 9.82 -16.09 -17.60
CA TYR A 110 8.85 -17.00 -16.95
C TYR A 110 9.46 -17.69 -15.74
N PHE A 111 10.73 -18.08 -15.83
CA PHE A 111 11.47 -18.66 -14.72
C PHE A 111 11.66 -17.64 -13.59
N LEU A 112 12.13 -16.43 -13.91
CA LEU A 112 12.33 -15.37 -12.93
C LEU A 112 11.02 -15.03 -12.20
N ARG A 113 9.92 -14.88 -12.95
CA ARG A 113 8.58 -14.65 -12.33
C ARG A 113 8.15 -15.80 -11.42
N ALA A 114 8.31 -17.05 -11.85
CA ALA A 114 7.95 -18.19 -11.01
C ALA A 114 8.76 -18.24 -9.70
N VAL A 115 10.06 -17.88 -9.77
CA VAL A 115 10.92 -17.77 -8.59
C VAL A 115 10.50 -16.62 -7.69
N GLU A 116 10.14 -15.46 -8.25
CA GLU A 116 9.63 -14.32 -7.48
C GLU A 116 8.31 -14.63 -6.80
N GLU A 117 7.33 -15.24 -7.52
CA GLU A 117 6.05 -15.69 -6.95
C GLU A 117 6.28 -16.66 -5.78
N TRP A 118 7.16 -17.64 -5.97
CA TRP A 118 7.51 -18.60 -4.92
C TRP A 118 8.16 -17.93 -3.71
N ARG A 119 9.14 -17.04 -3.92
CA ARG A 119 9.79 -16.28 -2.84
C ARG A 119 8.79 -15.42 -2.09
N PHE A 120 7.90 -14.77 -2.82
CA PHE A 120 6.84 -13.95 -2.23
C PHE A 120 5.93 -14.79 -1.33
N ALA A 121 5.36 -15.87 -1.85
CA ALA A 121 4.48 -16.77 -1.08
C ALA A 121 5.20 -17.33 0.17
N LYS A 122 6.49 -17.70 0.04
CA LYS A 122 7.32 -18.15 1.16
C LYS A 122 7.52 -17.06 2.22
N ASN A 123 7.75 -15.82 1.81
CA ASN A 123 7.93 -14.69 2.73
C ASN A 123 6.61 -14.36 3.45
N VAL A 124 5.49 -14.38 2.74
CA VAL A 124 4.15 -14.18 3.31
C VAL A 124 3.83 -15.24 4.37
N ASN A 125 4.09 -16.52 4.07
CA ASN A 125 3.82 -17.63 4.99
C ASN A 125 4.70 -17.59 6.26
N ARG A 126 5.80 -16.83 6.27
CA ARG A 126 6.67 -16.64 7.43
C ARG A 126 6.22 -15.50 8.36
N ILE A 127 5.23 -14.71 7.94
CA ILE A 127 4.74 -13.60 8.75
C ILE A 127 3.95 -14.18 9.94
N ALA A 128 4.57 -14.14 11.11
CA ALA A 128 3.92 -14.45 12.36
C ALA A 128 3.22 -13.19 12.90
N GLY A 129 1.90 -13.25 13.07
CA GLY A 129 1.08 -12.16 13.61
C GLY A 129 0.30 -11.37 12.55
N PRO A 130 -0.40 -10.30 12.95
CA PRO A 130 -1.32 -9.57 12.10
C PRO A 130 -0.60 -8.87 10.94
N PHE A 131 -1.22 -8.90 9.75
CA PHE A 131 -0.74 -8.22 8.56
C PHE A 131 -1.89 -7.68 7.71
N TYR A 132 -1.55 -6.80 6.79
CA TYR A 132 -2.45 -6.09 5.90
C TYR A 132 -2.03 -6.28 4.45
N ILE A 133 -3.00 -6.42 3.53
CA ILE A 133 -2.73 -6.53 2.10
C ILE A 133 -3.15 -5.21 1.43
N VAL A 134 -2.25 -4.61 0.67
CA VAL A 134 -2.49 -3.39 -0.11
C VAL A 134 -2.44 -3.74 -1.59
N CYS A 135 -3.57 -3.58 -2.28
CA CYS A 135 -3.71 -3.78 -3.72
C CYS A 135 -3.68 -2.42 -4.42
N GLY A 136 -2.56 -2.14 -5.09
CA GLY A 136 -2.23 -0.86 -5.71
C GLY A 136 -1.12 -0.10 -4.99
N PHE A 137 0.02 0.10 -5.66
CA PHE A 137 1.20 0.81 -5.15
C PHE A 137 1.53 2.03 -6.04
N GLY A 138 0.50 2.80 -6.41
CA GLY A 138 0.63 4.14 -6.98
C GLY A 138 0.96 5.17 -5.90
N ASP A 139 0.68 6.44 -6.16
CA ASP A 139 0.98 7.54 -5.23
C ASP A 139 0.30 7.33 -3.87
N THR A 140 -1.00 7.08 -3.85
CA THR A 140 -1.76 6.79 -2.62
C THR A 140 -1.20 5.57 -1.89
N GLY A 141 -0.94 4.47 -2.62
CA GLY A 141 -0.41 3.23 -2.05
C GLY A 141 0.96 3.43 -1.43
N SER A 142 1.82 4.18 -2.08
CA SER A 142 3.17 4.44 -1.59
C SER A 142 3.20 5.26 -0.31
N VAL A 143 2.35 6.29 -0.20
CA VAL A 143 2.20 7.11 1.01
C VAL A 143 1.58 6.27 2.14
N LEU A 144 0.53 5.51 1.82
CA LEU A 144 -0.14 4.63 2.78
C LEU A 144 0.81 3.58 3.36
N VAL A 145 1.51 2.82 2.50
CA VAL A 145 2.44 1.76 2.94
C VAL A 145 3.56 2.32 3.81
N ARG A 146 4.07 3.52 3.47
CA ARG A 146 5.05 4.21 4.33
C ARG A 146 4.46 4.49 5.71
N GLY A 147 3.29 5.11 5.78
CA GLY A 147 2.63 5.43 7.05
C GLY A 147 2.31 4.17 7.88
N MET A 148 1.85 3.09 7.24
CA MET A 148 1.60 1.81 7.91
C MET A 148 2.89 1.20 8.46
N ASN A 149 3.98 1.23 7.70
CA ASN A 149 5.27 0.69 8.12
C ASN A 149 5.89 1.53 9.25
N GLU A 150 5.77 2.86 9.21
CA GLU A 150 6.17 3.76 10.30
C GLU A 150 5.38 3.49 11.59
N ALA A 151 4.10 3.13 11.46
CA ALA A 151 3.24 2.73 12.57
C ALA A 151 3.48 1.27 13.06
N GLY A 152 4.46 0.57 12.50
CA GLY A 152 4.80 -0.80 12.88
C GLY A 152 3.86 -1.88 12.33
N LEU A 153 2.96 -1.55 11.40
CA LEU A 153 2.07 -2.50 10.75
C LEU A 153 2.83 -3.31 9.68
N ARG A 154 2.58 -4.61 9.63
CA ARG A 154 3.15 -5.48 8.59
C ARG A 154 2.28 -5.42 7.35
N VAL A 155 2.88 -5.08 6.22
CA VAL A 155 2.17 -4.82 4.97
C VAL A 155 2.68 -5.73 3.87
N ILE A 156 1.76 -6.23 3.06
CA ILE A 156 2.02 -6.98 1.83
C ILE A 156 1.44 -6.16 0.69
N VAL A 157 2.19 -6.01 -0.40
CA VAL A 157 1.79 -5.19 -1.55
C VAL A 157 1.60 -6.04 -2.80
N ILE A 158 0.53 -5.79 -3.53
CA ILE A 158 0.31 -6.33 -4.89
C ILE A 158 0.08 -5.16 -5.83
N ASP A 159 0.90 -5.04 -6.87
CA ASP A 159 0.72 -4.07 -7.97
C ASP A 159 1.07 -4.72 -9.31
N GLN A 160 0.39 -4.33 -10.38
CA GLN A 160 0.65 -4.86 -11.72
C GLN A 160 1.86 -4.25 -12.42
N SER A 161 2.39 -3.12 -11.92
CA SER A 161 3.56 -2.44 -12.47
C SER A 161 4.84 -2.99 -11.86
N GLU A 162 5.72 -3.47 -12.73
CA GLU A 162 7.04 -3.97 -12.33
C GLU A 162 7.89 -2.83 -11.74
N ASP A 163 7.86 -1.64 -12.34
CA ASP A 163 8.61 -0.47 -11.88
C ASP A 163 8.22 -0.07 -10.46
N ARG A 164 6.91 -0.11 -10.14
CA ARG A 164 6.41 0.19 -8.79
C ARG A 164 6.86 -0.83 -7.76
N ILE A 165 6.85 -2.11 -8.11
CA ILE A 165 7.34 -3.17 -7.22
C ILE A 165 8.87 -3.09 -7.04
N GLN A 166 9.61 -2.70 -8.07
CA GLN A 166 11.05 -2.43 -7.93
C GLN A 166 11.30 -1.20 -7.04
N ALA A 167 10.55 -0.11 -7.24
CA ALA A 167 10.62 1.05 -6.38
C ALA A 167 10.29 0.72 -4.91
N LEU A 168 9.32 -0.18 -4.66
CA LEU A 168 9.03 -0.69 -3.32
C LEU A 168 10.25 -1.37 -2.68
N LYS A 169 10.94 -2.24 -3.43
CA LYS A 169 12.13 -2.97 -2.95
C LYS A 169 13.31 -2.06 -2.63
N LEU A 170 13.43 -0.91 -3.31
CA LEU A 170 14.50 0.07 -3.11
C LEU A 170 14.28 1.01 -1.90
N ARG A 171 13.06 1.07 -1.37
CA ARG A 171 12.74 1.92 -0.23
C ARG A 171 13.22 1.30 1.08
N ASN A 172 13.78 2.13 1.94
CA ASN A 172 14.18 1.71 3.29
C ASN A 172 12.98 1.74 4.25
N TYR A 173 12.39 0.58 4.51
CA TYR A 173 11.29 0.38 5.45
C TYR A 173 11.83 -0.18 6.78
N LYS A 174 11.18 0.18 7.91
CA LYS A 174 11.53 -0.37 9.24
C LYS A 174 11.32 -1.89 9.30
N THR A 175 10.27 -2.38 8.66
CA THR A 175 9.97 -3.80 8.49
C THR A 175 9.90 -4.15 7.03
N ALA A 176 10.35 -5.35 6.65
CA ALA A 176 10.29 -5.80 5.26
C ALA A 176 8.85 -5.79 4.73
N VAL A 177 8.68 -5.23 3.54
CA VAL A 177 7.38 -5.16 2.83
C VAL A 177 7.45 -6.09 1.62
N PRO A 178 6.91 -7.32 1.70
CA PRO A 178 6.82 -8.21 0.55
C PRO A 178 5.95 -7.58 -0.54
N GLY A 179 6.48 -7.53 -1.78
CA GLY A 179 5.77 -7.02 -2.95
C GLY A 179 5.67 -8.07 -4.05
N LEU A 180 4.50 -8.17 -4.69
CA LEU A 180 4.25 -9.05 -5.83
C LEU A 180 3.83 -8.23 -7.04
N CYS A 181 4.54 -8.43 -8.17
CA CYS A 181 4.13 -7.87 -9.47
C CYS A 181 3.06 -8.75 -10.10
N ALA A 182 1.79 -8.41 -9.84
CA ALA A 182 0.64 -9.20 -10.32
C ALA A 182 -0.65 -8.38 -10.37
N ASN A 183 -1.64 -8.89 -11.11
CA ASN A 183 -2.97 -8.33 -11.12
C ASN A 183 -3.78 -8.87 -9.93
N ALA A 184 -4.02 -8.03 -8.92
CA ALA A 184 -4.75 -8.39 -7.71
C ALA A 184 -6.22 -8.82 -7.96
N SER A 185 -6.81 -8.51 -9.13
CA SER A 185 -8.15 -8.98 -9.50
C SER A 185 -8.20 -10.47 -9.86
N ILE A 186 -7.07 -11.17 -9.86
CA ILE A 186 -6.97 -12.62 -10.07
C ILE A 186 -6.89 -13.29 -8.69
N PRO A 187 -7.87 -14.16 -8.32
CA PRO A 187 -7.98 -14.72 -6.97
C PRO A 187 -6.72 -15.43 -6.47
N ARG A 188 -5.98 -16.09 -7.37
CA ARG A 188 -4.75 -16.80 -7.06
C ARG A 188 -3.74 -15.91 -6.32
N TYR A 189 -3.49 -14.69 -6.78
CA TYR A 189 -2.50 -13.80 -6.19
C TYR A 189 -2.91 -13.27 -4.81
N LEU A 190 -4.21 -13.12 -4.57
CA LEU A 190 -4.74 -12.82 -3.23
C LEU A 190 -4.55 -14.01 -2.28
N LEU A 191 -4.69 -15.25 -2.78
CA LEU A 191 -4.41 -16.45 -1.99
C LEU A 191 -2.93 -16.57 -1.64
N GLU A 192 -2.03 -16.29 -2.59
CA GLU A 192 -0.58 -16.26 -2.38
C GLU A 192 -0.17 -15.13 -1.39
N ALA A 193 -0.90 -14.01 -1.39
CA ALA A 193 -0.75 -12.93 -0.40
C ALA A 193 -1.36 -13.27 0.98
N GLY A 194 -1.92 -14.45 1.15
CA GLY A 194 -2.40 -14.93 2.45
C GLY A 194 -3.76 -14.39 2.87
N VAL A 195 -4.64 -14.00 1.95
CA VAL A 195 -5.98 -13.46 2.27
C VAL A 195 -6.82 -14.39 3.16
N ARG A 196 -6.62 -15.72 3.06
CA ARG A 196 -7.30 -16.73 3.89
C ARG A 196 -6.70 -16.92 5.28
N SER A 197 -5.55 -16.31 5.55
CA SER A 197 -4.91 -16.41 6.86
C SER A 197 -5.78 -15.72 7.92
N ALA A 198 -5.86 -16.33 9.11
CA ALA A 198 -6.49 -15.70 10.27
C ALA A 198 -5.78 -14.40 10.70
N ASN A 199 -4.49 -14.26 10.35
CA ASN A 199 -3.68 -13.08 10.61
C ASN A 199 -3.94 -11.92 9.61
N CYS A 200 -4.68 -12.14 8.51
CA CYS A 200 -5.05 -11.09 7.56
C CYS A 200 -6.13 -10.19 8.16
N GLN A 201 -5.74 -9.02 8.65
CA GLN A 201 -6.64 -8.08 9.35
C GLN A 201 -7.49 -7.25 8.39
N ALA A 202 -6.90 -6.79 7.29
CA ALA A 202 -7.63 -6.04 6.27
C ALA A 202 -6.98 -6.15 4.89
N VAL A 203 -7.82 -5.95 3.87
CA VAL A 203 -7.38 -5.75 2.48
C VAL A 203 -7.77 -4.36 2.02
N VAL A 204 -6.80 -3.62 1.50
CA VAL A 204 -6.96 -2.25 1.03
C VAL A 204 -6.88 -2.24 -0.49
N CYS A 205 -7.96 -1.84 -1.17
CA CYS A 205 -8.09 -1.81 -2.63
C CYS A 205 -8.03 -0.35 -3.11
N ILE A 206 -6.86 0.08 -3.60
CA ILE A 206 -6.57 1.47 -3.98
C ILE A 206 -5.87 1.57 -5.33
N THR A 207 -6.25 0.71 -6.27
CA THR A 207 -5.80 0.86 -7.66
C THR A 207 -6.47 2.08 -8.31
N ASN A 208 -5.91 2.56 -9.42
CA ASN A 208 -6.48 3.69 -10.16
C ASN A 208 -7.80 3.35 -10.88
N ASN A 209 -8.20 2.08 -10.90
CA ASN A 209 -9.42 1.61 -11.55
C ASN A 209 -10.43 1.13 -10.49
N GLU A 210 -11.57 1.80 -10.41
CA GLU A 210 -12.64 1.52 -9.44
C GLU A 210 -13.30 0.16 -9.64
N GLU A 211 -13.52 -0.25 -10.88
CA GLU A 211 -14.09 -1.56 -11.19
C GLU A 211 -13.17 -2.69 -10.72
N VAL A 212 -11.85 -2.48 -10.87
CA VAL A 212 -10.84 -3.41 -10.36
C VAL A 212 -10.87 -3.47 -8.83
N ASN A 213 -10.95 -2.30 -8.16
CA ASN A 213 -11.05 -2.22 -6.71
C ASN A 213 -12.28 -2.97 -6.18
N LEU A 214 -13.40 -2.79 -6.86
CA LEU A 214 -14.64 -3.48 -6.54
C LEU A 214 -14.53 -4.99 -6.72
N LYS A 215 -13.99 -5.41 -7.87
CA LYS A 215 -13.77 -6.83 -8.17
C LYS A 215 -12.86 -7.48 -7.12
N ILE A 216 -11.77 -6.82 -6.72
CA ILE A 216 -10.90 -7.30 -5.65
C ILE A 216 -11.69 -7.42 -4.34
N SER A 217 -12.47 -6.40 -3.99
CA SER A 217 -13.29 -6.38 -2.77
C SER A 217 -14.28 -7.54 -2.72
N ALA A 218 -14.97 -7.81 -3.82
CA ALA A 218 -15.89 -8.93 -3.93
C ALA A 218 -15.17 -10.29 -3.79
N ILE A 219 -14.03 -10.46 -4.46
CA ILE A 219 -13.20 -11.67 -4.36
C ILE A 219 -12.72 -11.89 -2.92
N VAL A 220 -12.22 -10.83 -2.28
CA VAL A 220 -11.76 -10.88 -0.87
C VAL A 220 -12.90 -11.32 0.04
N ARG A 221 -14.10 -10.75 -0.14
CA ARG A 221 -15.28 -11.11 0.65
C ARG A 221 -15.66 -12.58 0.52
N LEU A 222 -15.57 -13.13 -0.70
CA LEU A 222 -15.83 -14.55 -0.96
C LEU A 222 -14.74 -15.47 -0.38
N LEU A 223 -13.46 -15.03 -0.40
CA LEU A 223 -12.34 -15.82 0.08
C LEU A 223 -12.19 -15.79 1.60
N ASN A 224 -12.48 -14.66 2.24
CA ASN A 224 -12.43 -14.46 3.69
C ASN A 224 -13.51 -13.46 4.15
N PRO A 225 -14.70 -13.95 4.53
CA PRO A 225 -15.81 -13.11 4.96
C PRO A 225 -15.53 -12.25 6.20
N LYS A 226 -14.56 -12.64 7.04
CA LYS A 226 -14.23 -11.93 8.28
C LYS A 226 -13.24 -10.78 8.09
N THR A 227 -12.48 -10.79 7.00
CA THR A 227 -11.47 -9.76 6.73
C THR A 227 -12.15 -8.42 6.46
N ARG A 228 -11.64 -7.36 7.09
CA ARG A 228 -12.03 -5.97 6.83
C ARG A 228 -11.59 -5.57 5.42
N ILE A 229 -12.47 -4.87 4.71
CA ILE A 229 -12.18 -4.37 3.36
C ILE A 229 -12.23 -2.84 3.40
N ILE A 230 -11.18 -2.21 2.87
CA ILE A 230 -11.15 -0.76 2.65
C ILE A 230 -10.92 -0.56 1.17
N THR A 231 -11.85 0.09 0.50
CA THR A 231 -11.80 0.27 -0.96
C THR A 231 -11.95 1.73 -1.34
N MET A 232 -11.19 2.15 -2.34
CA MET A 232 -11.38 3.45 -2.97
C MET A 232 -12.42 3.31 -4.07
N SER A 233 -13.56 3.98 -3.91
CA SER A 233 -14.61 4.04 -4.92
C SER A 233 -15.28 5.41 -4.91
N LYS A 234 -15.84 5.75 -6.04
CA LYS A 234 -16.56 6.99 -6.32
C LYS A 234 -18.07 6.77 -6.43
N VAL A 235 -18.49 5.49 -6.43
CA VAL A 235 -19.88 5.07 -6.64
C VAL A 235 -20.49 4.67 -5.30
N ASP A 236 -21.57 5.33 -4.91
CA ASP A 236 -22.24 5.11 -3.62
C ASP A 236 -22.92 3.74 -3.52
N ASP A 237 -23.46 3.23 -4.64
CA ASP A 237 -24.24 1.98 -4.69
C ASP A 237 -23.43 0.73 -4.29
N PHE A 238 -22.11 0.83 -4.27
CA PHE A 238 -21.24 -0.29 -3.92
C PHE A 238 -21.16 -0.56 -2.41
N GLU A 239 -21.35 0.46 -1.57
CA GLU A 239 -21.35 0.26 -0.12
C GLU A 239 -22.49 -0.67 0.28
N GLU A 240 -23.67 -0.48 -0.32
CA GLU A 240 -24.84 -1.33 -0.10
C GLU A 240 -24.60 -2.75 -0.61
N THR A 241 -24.11 -2.88 -1.85
CA THR A 241 -23.83 -4.19 -2.46
C THR A 241 -22.78 -4.99 -1.68
N LEU A 242 -21.70 -4.36 -1.22
CA LEU A 242 -20.65 -5.06 -0.46
C LEU A 242 -21.07 -5.33 0.99
N SER A 243 -21.91 -4.48 1.58
CA SER A 243 -22.43 -4.67 2.94
C SER A 243 -23.41 -5.84 3.02
N THR A 244 -24.18 -6.11 1.96
CA THR A 244 -25.09 -7.28 1.89
C THR A 244 -24.35 -8.61 1.94
N LEU A 245 -23.08 -8.64 1.52
CA LEU A 245 -22.23 -9.83 1.60
C LEU A 245 -21.64 -10.08 3.00
N GLY A 246 -21.98 -9.23 3.98
CA GLY A 246 -21.52 -9.33 5.37
C GLY A 246 -20.11 -8.78 5.59
N GLY A 247 -19.75 -8.60 6.87
CA GLY A 247 -18.44 -8.09 7.30
C GLY A 247 -18.28 -6.57 7.15
N GLU A 248 -17.16 -6.05 7.65
CA GLU A 248 -16.87 -4.62 7.70
C GLU A 248 -16.27 -4.14 6.35
N VAL A 249 -16.95 -3.21 5.69
CA VAL A 249 -16.50 -2.57 4.45
C VAL A 249 -16.45 -1.07 4.64
N HIS A 250 -15.36 -0.46 4.23
CA HIS A 250 -15.20 1.00 4.23
C HIS A 250 -14.89 1.49 2.83
N ILE A 251 -15.75 2.38 2.32
CA ILE A 251 -15.47 3.11 1.07
C ILE A 251 -14.83 4.45 1.41
N VAL A 252 -13.73 4.74 0.73
CA VAL A 252 -13.00 6.00 0.87
C VAL A 252 -13.08 6.78 -0.44
N ASP A 253 -13.71 7.94 -0.36
CA ASP A 253 -13.73 8.96 -1.40
C ASP A 253 -12.98 10.19 -0.88
N PRO A 254 -11.88 10.62 -1.55
CA PRO A 254 -11.10 11.77 -1.12
C PRO A 254 -11.90 13.08 -1.16
N PHE A 255 -12.80 13.25 -2.14
CA PHE A 255 -13.54 14.50 -2.31
C PHE A 255 -14.68 14.64 -1.30
N LYS A 256 -15.40 13.56 -1.00
CA LYS A 256 -16.35 13.54 0.10
C LYS A 256 -15.67 13.71 1.46
N THR A 257 -14.44 13.19 1.61
CA THR A 257 -13.64 13.37 2.83
C THR A 257 -13.23 14.84 2.95
N PHE A 258 -12.75 15.46 1.88
CA PHE A 258 -12.43 16.87 1.83
C PHE A 258 -13.67 17.75 2.14
N ALA A 259 -14.81 17.47 1.51
CA ALA A 259 -16.07 18.18 1.75
C ALA A 259 -16.48 18.18 3.24
N ARG A 260 -16.29 17.05 3.95
CA ARG A 260 -16.53 16.96 5.39
C ARG A 260 -15.55 17.84 6.19
N VAL A 261 -14.28 17.87 5.80
CA VAL A 261 -13.26 18.72 6.44
C VAL A 261 -13.58 20.19 6.19
N LEU A 262 -13.95 20.57 4.95
CA LEU A 262 -14.38 21.92 4.60
C LEU A 262 -15.64 22.34 5.40
N ASN A 263 -16.63 21.47 5.51
CA ASN A 263 -17.82 21.74 6.32
C ASN A 263 -17.48 21.92 7.81
N ALA A 264 -16.51 21.13 8.31
CA ALA A 264 -16.05 21.25 9.68
C ALA A 264 -15.27 22.57 9.91
N SER A 265 -14.44 23.00 8.97
CA SER A 265 -13.70 24.27 9.08
C SER A 265 -14.63 25.48 9.08
N ILE A 266 -15.78 25.41 8.40
CA ILE A 266 -16.78 26.48 8.39
C ILE A 266 -17.60 26.48 9.70
N ASN A 267 -18.09 25.31 10.15
CA ASN A 267 -19.10 25.22 11.21
C ASN A 267 -18.56 24.91 12.59
N ASN A 268 -17.39 24.26 12.68
CA ASN A 268 -16.82 23.80 13.95
C ASN A 268 -15.29 23.78 13.89
N THR A 269 -14.69 24.94 14.06
CA THR A 269 -13.23 25.13 14.00
C THR A 269 -12.47 24.29 15.03
N ALA A 270 -13.07 24.07 16.20
CA ALA A 270 -12.49 23.22 17.25
C ALA A 270 -12.40 21.75 16.79
N PHE A 271 -13.46 21.24 16.15
CA PHE A 271 -13.43 19.89 15.56
C PHE A 271 -12.46 19.82 14.40
N TYR A 272 -12.38 20.85 13.55
CA TYR A 272 -11.40 20.90 12.46
C TYR A 272 -9.98 20.83 13.01
N ALA A 273 -9.63 21.62 14.04
CA ALA A 273 -8.32 21.60 14.69
C ALA A 273 -7.99 20.21 15.25
N LEU A 274 -8.92 19.58 15.98
CA LEU A 274 -8.76 18.23 16.52
C LEU A 274 -8.54 17.19 15.40
N ASN A 275 -9.38 17.20 14.38
CA ASN A 275 -9.28 16.27 13.26
C ASN A 275 -7.95 16.46 12.51
N ASN A 276 -7.54 17.71 12.27
CA ASN A 276 -6.30 18.01 11.58
C ASN A 276 -5.07 17.62 12.42
N TRP A 277 -5.10 17.82 13.71
CA TRP A 277 -4.03 17.40 14.62
C TRP A 277 -3.91 15.87 14.72
N LEU A 278 -5.04 15.13 14.80
CA LEU A 278 -5.03 13.67 14.87
C LEU A 278 -4.67 12.99 13.55
N VAL A 279 -5.09 13.56 12.42
CA VAL A 279 -5.03 12.93 11.08
C VAL A 279 -4.17 13.73 10.10
N GLY A 280 -3.89 14.99 10.42
CA GLY A 280 -3.27 15.98 9.55
C GLY A 280 -1.77 15.84 9.37
N ASP A 281 -1.12 16.95 9.03
CA ASP A 281 0.31 17.00 8.77
C ASP A 281 1.16 16.91 10.04
N LYS A 282 2.45 16.61 9.88
CA LYS A 282 3.41 16.55 11.00
C LYS A 282 3.51 17.88 11.76
N CYS A 283 3.20 18.98 11.10
CA CYS A 283 3.23 20.35 11.66
C CYS A 283 1.86 20.82 12.19
N ALA A 284 0.80 20.02 12.09
CA ALA A 284 -0.51 20.42 12.59
C ALA A 284 -0.50 20.47 14.13
N THR A 285 -0.96 21.57 14.68
CA THR A 285 -1.15 21.78 16.13
C THR A 285 -2.63 21.92 16.45
N LEU A 286 -3.01 21.79 17.73
CA LEU A 286 -4.38 22.03 18.17
C LEU A 286 -4.83 23.48 18.01
N ASP A 287 -3.90 24.41 17.78
CA ASP A 287 -4.16 25.83 17.54
C ASP A 287 -4.19 26.19 16.04
N SER A 288 -3.78 25.25 15.17
CA SER A 288 -3.80 25.43 13.72
C SER A 288 -5.21 25.23 13.18
N TYR A 289 -5.99 26.30 13.10
CA TYR A 289 -7.28 26.25 12.45
C TYR A 289 -7.35 27.23 11.28
N VAL A 290 -8.05 26.81 10.26
CA VAL A 290 -8.33 27.62 9.08
C VAL A 290 -9.83 27.77 9.02
N GLN A 291 -10.32 29.02 8.96
CA GLN A 291 -11.75 29.31 8.87
C GLN A 291 -12.04 30.00 7.54
N PRO A 292 -12.63 29.27 6.58
CA PRO A 292 -13.04 29.86 5.31
C PRO A 292 -14.08 30.97 5.53
N PRO A 293 -13.94 32.12 4.88
CA PRO A 293 -14.88 33.23 5.03
C PRO A 293 -16.24 32.90 4.41
N LEU A 294 -17.30 33.41 5.03
CA LEU A 294 -18.66 33.35 4.48
C LEU A 294 -18.87 34.54 3.53
N GLY A 295 -19.24 34.30 2.27
CA GLY A 295 -19.46 35.31 1.25
C GLY A 295 -19.53 34.66 -0.13
N GLY A 296 -19.26 35.42 -1.20
CA GLY A 296 -19.23 34.87 -2.56
C GLY A 296 -17.99 34.05 -2.83
N TRP A 297 -18.15 32.84 -3.35
CA TRP A 297 -17.06 31.95 -3.73
C TRP A 297 -17.04 31.64 -5.22
N ILE A 298 -15.85 31.55 -5.79
CA ILE A 298 -15.65 31.09 -7.17
C ILE A 298 -15.03 29.69 -7.16
N ILE A 299 -15.67 28.79 -7.90
CA ILE A 299 -15.22 27.41 -8.08
C ILE A 299 -14.73 27.24 -9.51
N CYS A 300 -13.43 27.02 -9.67
CA CYS A 300 -12.77 26.80 -10.95
C CYS A 300 -12.55 25.30 -11.16
N GLY A 301 -13.30 24.72 -12.12
CA GLY A 301 -13.39 23.28 -12.34
C GLY A 301 -14.53 22.63 -11.56
N TYR A 302 -15.58 22.21 -12.29
CA TYR A 302 -16.78 21.60 -11.72
C TYR A 302 -16.79 20.08 -11.83
N GLY A 303 -15.60 19.49 -11.67
CA GLY A 303 -15.45 18.08 -11.45
C GLY A 303 -15.94 17.66 -10.06
N ARG A 304 -15.60 16.45 -9.60
CA ARG A 304 -16.07 15.90 -8.33
C ARG A 304 -15.69 16.76 -7.10
N MET A 305 -14.49 17.34 -7.07
CA MET A 305 -14.09 18.21 -5.97
C MET A 305 -14.93 19.48 -5.94
N GLY A 306 -15.09 20.16 -7.09
CA GLY A 306 -15.90 21.36 -7.21
C GLY A 306 -17.35 21.10 -6.84
N LEU A 307 -17.91 19.98 -7.28
CA LEU A 307 -19.27 19.55 -6.96
C LEU A 307 -19.47 19.34 -5.44
N GLU A 308 -18.62 18.57 -4.80
CA GLU A 308 -18.73 18.29 -3.36
C GLU A 308 -18.48 19.55 -2.52
N ALA A 309 -17.57 20.44 -2.95
CA ALA A 309 -17.36 21.71 -2.29
C ALA A 309 -18.57 22.65 -2.47
N ASN A 310 -19.14 22.72 -3.67
CA ASN A 310 -20.35 23.50 -3.93
C ASN A 310 -21.50 23.10 -3.01
N ARG A 311 -21.76 21.79 -2.87
CA ARG A 311 -22.79 21.27 -1.96
C ARG A 311 -22.59 21.71 -0.50
N VAL A 312 -21.34 21.77 -0.05
CA VAL A 312 -21.02 22.25 1.28
C VAL A 312 -21.24 23.76 1.40
N LEU A 313 -20.75 24.54 0.45
CA LEU A 313 -20.86 25.99 0.47
C LEU A 313 -22.32 26.44 0.40
N THR A 314 -23.12 25.92 -0.54
CA THR A 314 -24.54 26.26 -0.69
C THR A 314 -25.36 25.84 0.53
N LYS A 315 -25.08 24.66 1.13
CA LYS A 315 -25.70 24.22 2.38
C LYS A 315 -25.44 25.18 3.55
N ASN A 316 -24.32 25.89 3.53
CA ASN A 316 -23.97 26.91 4.51
C ASN A 316 -24.39 28.32 4.11
N GLY A 317 -25.24 28.48 3.09
CA GLY A 317 -25.78 29.76 2.63
C GLY A 317 -24.77 30.62 1.85
N VAL A 318 -23.68 30.05 1.38
CA VAL A 318 -22.64 30.72 0.61
C VAL A 318 -23.04 30.77 -0.86
N LYS A 319 -23.02 31.95 -1.48
CA LYS A 319 -23.24 32.11 -2.91
C LYS A 319 -22.04 31.60 -3.71
N THR A 320 -22.32 30.87 -4.79
CA THR A 320 -21.25 30.27 -5.59
C THR A 320 -21.35 30.66 -7.05
N ALA A 321 -20.20 31.01 -7.62
CA ALA A 321 -19.99 31.14 -9.06
C ALA A 321 -19.08 30.01 -9.55
N VAL A 322 -19.44 29.38 -10.65
CA VAL A 322 -18.68 28.24 -11.22
C VAL A 322 -18.11 28.62 -12.56
N ILE A 323 -16.85 28.28 -12.81
CA ILE A 323 -16.19 28.36 -14.12
C ILE A 323 -15.79 26.96 -14.53
N ASP A 324 -16.36 26.45 -15.64
CA ASP A 324 -16.04 25.13 -16.18
C ASP A 324 -16.20 25.13 -17.71
N PRO A 325 -15.35 24.46 -18.49
CA PRO A 325 -15.49 24.39 -19.94
C PRO A 325 -16.72 23.60 -20.42
N HIS A 326 -17.31 22.77 -19.54
CA HIS A 326 -18.47 21.96 -19.88
C HIS A 326 -19.78 22.67 -19.50
N SER A 327 -20.89 22.20 -20.07
CA SER A 327 -22.21 22.77 -19.78
C SER A 327 -22.69 22.38 -18.37
N ARG A 328 -23.44 23.29 -17.72
CA ARG A 328 -24.06 23.10 -16.41
C ARG A 328 -24.90 21.81 -16.36
N ARG A 329 -24.77 21.05 -15.24
CA ARG A 329 -25.70 19.97 -14.88
C ARG A 329 -26.98 20.58 -14.29
N LYS A 330 -28.17 20.08 -14.70
CA LYS A 330 -29.48 20.71 -14.44
C LYS A 330 -29.95 20.71 -12.98
N GLU A 331 -29.32 19.94 -12.08
CA GLU A 331 -29.88 19.63 -10.74
C GLU A 331 -29.16 20.33 -9.58
N GLU A 332 -28.33 21.37 -9.86
CA GLU A 332 -27.47 21.94 -8.83
C GLU A 332 -27.73 23.42 -8.59
N GLU A 333 -27.77 23.81 -7.31
CA GLU A 333 -27.88 25.21 -6.90
C GLU A 333 -26.54 25.93 -7.15
N ILE A 334 -26.49 26.77 -8.16
CA ILE A 334 -25.34 27.61 -8.53
C ILE A 334 -25.90 28.99 -8.91
N ASP A 335 -25.38 30.04 -8.26
CA ASP A 335 -25.85 31.40 -8.52
C ASP A 335 -25.41 31.91 -9.90
N THR A 336 -24.14 31.68 -10.25
CA THR A 336 -23.57 32.10 -11.53
C THR A 336 -22.77 30.95 -12.16
N TYR A 337 -23.00 30.70 -13.46
CA TYR A 337 -22.25 29.67 -14.19
C TYR A 337 -21.62 30.26 -15.45
N VAL A 338 -20.29 30.24 -15.55
CA VAL A 338 -19.50 30.74 -16.65
C VAL A 338 -18.89 29.57 -17.42
N ILE A 339 -19.33 29.39 -18.70
CA ILE A 339 -18.76 28.34 -19.54
C ILE A 339 -17.46 28.83 -20.15
N GLY A 340 -16.39 28.14 -19.90
CA GLY A 340 -15.05 28.43 -20.46
C GLY A 340 -13.90 28.00 -19.57
N HIS A 341 -12.68 28.15 -20.10
CA HIS A 341 -11.47 27.96 -19.34
C HIS A 341 -11.20 29.16 -18.42
N VAL A 342 -10.51 28.92 -17.31
CA VAL A 342 -10.17 29.95 -16.35
C VAL A 342 -9.16 30.92 -16.93
N ASN A 343 -9.53 32.20 -17.00
CA ASN A 343 -8.69 33.31 -17.37
C ASN A 343 -9.22 34.62 -16.77
N ALA A 344 -8.52 35.74 -16.93
CA ALA A 344 -8.92 37.02 -16.34
C ALA A 344 -10.34 37.45 -16.72
N LYS A 345 -10.78 37.18 -17.96
CA LYS A 345 -12.14 37.54 -18.45
C LYS A 345 -13.21 36.70 -17.76
N THR A 346 -13.04 35.36 -17.70
CA THR A 346 -14.01 34.45 -17.06
C THR A 346 -14.05 34.64 -15.55
N LEU A 347 -12.92 34.94 -14.90
CA LEU A 347 -12.86 35.32 -13.50
C LEU A 347 -13.62 36.62 -13.23
N SER A 348 -13.46 37.65 -14.08
CA SER A 348 -14.21 38.89 -13.94
C SER A 348 -15.72 38.68 -14.15
N GLN A 349 -16.13 37.83 -15.11
CA GLN A 349 -17.53 37.46 -15.32
C GLN A 349 -18.12 36.69 -14.13
N ALA A 350 -17.30 35.91 -13.40
CA ALA A 350 -17.68 35.19 -12.19
C ALA A 350 -17.68 36.10 -10.93
N GLY A 351 -17.31 37.38 -11.04
CA GLY A 351 -17.34 38.34 -9.94
C GLY A 351 -16.12 38.28 -9.01
N ILE A 352 -14.91 38.04 -9.53
CA ILE A 352 -13.68 37.88 -8.75
C ILE A 352 -13.38 39.07 -7.81
N HIS A 353 -13.74 40.28 -8.20
CA HIS A 353 -13.47 41.49 -7.42
C HIS A 353 -14.28 41.59 -6.12
N GLU A 354 -15.45 40.92 -6.07
CA GLU A 354 -16.35 40.89 -4.92
C GLU A 354 -16.27 39.55 -4.16
N ALA A 355 -15.61 38.56 -4.73
CA ALA A 355 -15.47 37.24 -4.15
C ALA A 355 -14.54 37.29 -2.92
N VAL A 356 -14.89 36.51 -1.90
CA VAL A 356 -14.07 36.33 -0.67
C VAL A 356 -13.27 35.03 -0.70
N GLY A 357 -13.68 34.06 -1.56
CA GLY A 357 -13.00 32.78 -1.64
C GLY A 357 -12.92 32.24 -3.08
N LEU A 358 -11.90 31.44 -3.32
CA LEU A 358 -11.66 30.76 -4.58
C LEU A 358 -11.24 29.30 -4.34
N LEU A 359 -11.85 28.40 -5.11
CA LEU A 359 -11.48 27.00 -5.16
C LEU A 359 -10.95 26.65 -6.56
N ALA A 360 -9.67 26.31 -6.68
CA ALA A 360 -9.08 25.72 -7.89
C ALA A 360 -9.14 24.19 -7.80
N ALA A 361 -10.03 23.55 -8.56
CA ALA A 361 -10.42 22.15 -8.41
C ALA A 361 -10.21 21.29 -9.67
N ASP A 362 -9.40 21.75 -10.62
CA ASP A 362 -9.10 21.03 -11.85
C ASP A 362 -8.30 19.74 -11.59
N ALA A 363 -8.34 18.82 -12.54
CA ALA A 363 -7.52 17.61 -12.51
C ALA A 363 -6.05 17.86 -12.93
N ASP A 364 -5.74 19.01 -13.47
CA ASP A 364 -4.40 19.43 -13.88
C ASP A 364 -3.80 20.45 -12.89
N ASP A 365 -2.58 20.18 -12.42
CA ASP A 365 -1.87 21.02 -11.45
C ASP A 365 -1.44 22.37 -12.05
N GLY A 366 -1.06 22.39 -13.33
CA GLY A 366 -0.70 23.62 -14.02
C GLY A 366 -1.90 24.57 -14.15
N HIS A 367 -3.09 24.03 -14.46
CA HIS A 367 -4.33 24.80 -14.47
C HIS A 367 -4.66 25.35 -13.07
N ASN A 368 -4.49 24.56 -12.02
CA ASN A 368 -4.76 24.99 -10.66
C ASN A 368 -3.81 26.10 -10.20
N LEU A 369 -2.50 25.97 -10.46
CA LEU A 369 -1.52 27.02 -10.17
C LEU A 369 -1.77 28.28 -11.00
N GLY A 370 -2.04 28.14 -12.30
CA GLY A 370 -2.38 29.26 -13.18
C GLY A 370 -3.64 29.99 -12.72
N THR A 371 -4.67 29.25 -12.28
CA THR A 371 -5.89 29.80 -11.70
C THR A 371 -5.60 30.63 -10.45
N LEU A 372 -4.80 30.09 -9.54
CA LEU A 372 -4.43 30.77 -8.29
C LEU A 372 -3.70 32.09 -8.57
N LEU A 373 -2.70 32.05 -9.47
CA LEU A 373 -1.91 33.25 -9.82
C LEU A 373 -2.78 34.32 -10.50
N ASN A 374 -3.61 33.94 -11.48
CA ASN A 374 -4.51 34.88 -12.16
C ASN A 374 -5.54 35.48 -11.20
N ALA A 375 -6.10 34.69 -10.31
CA ALA A 375 -7.08 35.16 -9.33
C ALA A 375 -6.47 36.17 -8.34
N ARG A 376 -5.27 35.92 -7.84
CA ARG A 376 -4.56 36.84 -6.93
C ARG A 376 -4.14 38.14 -7.58
N CYS A 377 -3.81 38.14 -8.87
CA CYS A 377 -3.56 39.38 -9.60
C CYS A 377 -4.81 40.25 -9.68
N LEU A 378 -6.00 39.69 -9.70
CA LEU A 378 -7.28 40.42 -9.79
C LEU A 378 -7.84 40.78 -8.41
N ASN A 379 -7.63 39.93 -7.41
CA ASN A 379 -8.06 40.13 -6.03
C ASN A 379 -7.06 39.43 -5.08
N SER A 380 -6.23 40.23 -4.40
CA SER A 380 -5.19 39.74 -3.49
C SER A 380 -5.72 39.26 -2.13
N ASN A 381 -6.98 39.57 -1.79
CA ASN A 381 -7.57 39.26 -0.48
C ASN A 381 -8.40 37.98 -0.48
N LEU A 382 -8.31 37.19 -1.53
CA LEU A 382 -9.04 35.92 -1.64
C LEU A 382 -8.51 34.88 -0.67
N PHE A 383 -9.44 34.22 0.03
CA PHE A 383 -9.16 32.93 0.64
C PHE A 383 -9.09 31.85 -0.44
N THR A 384 -8.00 31.13 -0.50
CA THR A 384 -7.72 30.23 -1.62
C THR A 384 -7.62 28.77 -1.19
N ILE A 385 -8.41 27.93 -1.83
CA ILE A 385 -8.30 26.45 -1.72
C ILE A 385 -7.82 25.92 -3.07
N VAL A 386 -6.77 25.11 -3.06
CA VAL A 386 -6.22 24.57 -4.29
C VAL A 386 -6.05 23.06 -4.22
N ARG A 387 -6.40 22.38 -5.32
CA ARG A 387 -6.16 20.95 -5.48
C ARG A 387 -4.77 20.73 -6.06
N GLN A 388 -3.99 19.89 -5.37
CA GLN A 388 -2.71 19.37 -5.85
C GLN A 388 -2.87 17.87 -6.17
N ASN A 389 -2.60 17.48 -7.41
CA ASN A 389 -2.76 16.09 -7.87
C ASN A 389 -1.47 15.29 -7.73
N SER A 390 -0.31 15.87 -8.10
CA SER A 390 0.99 15.23 -8.02
C SER A 390 1.82 15.74 -6.84
N HIS A 391 2.44 14.81 -6.10
CA HIS A 391 3.38 15.15 -5.03
C HIS A 391 4.66 15.82 -5.55
N GLU A 392 5.02 15.58 -6.81
CA GLU A 392 6.19 16.20 -7.45
C GLU A 392 6.07 17.74 -7.52
N ASN A 393 4.85 18.27 -7.52
CA ASN A 393 4.57 19.70 -7.56
C ASN A 393 4.50 20.36 -6.17
N GLU A 394 4.81 19.65 -5.08
CA GLU A 394 4.67 20.13 -3.70
C GLU A 394 5.39 21.46 -3.46
N VAL A 395 6.61 21.62 -4.00
CA VAL A 395 7.39 22.86 -3.84
C VAL A 395 6.65 24.04 -4.49
N ALA A 396 6.09 23.86 -5.70
CA ALA A 396 5.38 24.93 -6.38
C ALA A 396 4.10 25.34 -5.64
N PHE A 397 3.36 24.37 -5.08
CA PHE A 397 2.15 24.65 -4.32
C PHE A 397 2.45 25.28 -2.95
N SER A 398 3.57 24.90 -2.29
CA SER A 398 4.00 25.54 -1.04
C SER A 398 4.39 27.00 -1.26
N GLU A 399 5.14 27.31 -2.33
CA GLU A 399 5.50 28.69 -2.69
C GLU A 399 4.29 29.51 -3.16
N ALA A 400 3.27 28.87 -3.69
CA ALA A 400 2.03 29.53 -4.09
C ALA A 400 1.21 30.04 -2.88
N ASN A 401 1.55 29.68 -1.64
CA ASN A 401 0.95 30.17 -0.39
C ASN A 401 -0.59 30.11 -0.36
N ALA A 402 -1.20 29.01 -0.87
CA ALA A 402 -2.63 28.81 -0.76
C ALA A 402 -3.04 28.57 0.70
N ASP A 403 -4.21 29.10 1.11
CA ASP A 403 -4.69 28.97 2.49
C ASP A 403 -5.02 27.51 2.85
N MET A 404 -5.46 26.72 1.86
CA MET A 404 -5.65 25.27 1.97
C MET A 404 -5.19 24.55 0.70
N ILE A 405 -4.37 23.51 0.88
CA ILE A 405 -3.97 22.62 -0.21
C ILE A 405 -4.65 21.26 0.01
N MET A 406 -5.45 20.83 -0.98
CA MET A 406 -6.10 19.54 -0.97
C MET A 406 -5.35 18.55 -1.86
N GLN A 407 -4.72 17.55 -1.26
CA GLN A 407 -4.06 16.44 -1.95
C GLN A 407 -4.91 15.18 -1.85
N PRO A 408 -5.61 14.75 -2.92
CA PRO A 408 -6.48 13.56 -2.88
C PRO A 408 -5.77 12.31 -2.40
N THR A 409 -4.53 12.13 -2.84
CA THR A 409 -3.64 11.02 -2.47
C THR A 409 -3.40 10.97 -0.96
N LEU A 410 -3.02 12.10 -0.37
CA LEU A 410 -2.70 12.20 1.04
C LEU A 410 -3.94 12.07 1.93
N VAL A 411 -5.04 12.71 1.52
CA VAL A 411 -6.35 12.59 2.21
C VAL A 411 -6.82 11.15 2.25
N THR A 412 -6.69 10.43 1.12
CA THR A 412 -7.05 9.00 1.04
C THR A 412 -6.15 8.16 1.93
N ALA A 413 -4.83 8.32 1.82
CA ALA A 413 -3.87 7.52 2.58
C ALA A 413 -4.04 7.72 4.09
N ARG A 414 -4.18 8.98 4.55
CA ARG A 414 -4.41 9.31 5.97
C ARG A 414 -5.73 8.73 6.48
N LYS A 415 -6.80 8.83 5.69
CA LYS A 415 -8.11 8.26 6.07
C LYS A 415 -8.05 6.74 6.23
N ILE A 416 -7.39 6.06 5.29
CA ILE A 416 -7.21 4.60 5.37
C ILE A 416 -6.34 4.23 6.57
N LEU A 417 -5.21 4.92 6.76
CA LEU A 417 -4.32 4.68 7.89
C LEU A 417 -5.06 4.81 9.23
N LEU A 418 -5.88 5.85 9.37
CA LEU A 418 -6.69 6.05 10.55
C LEU A 418 -7.69 4.91 10.81
N LEU A 419 -8.38 4.44 9.75
CA LEU A 419 -9.29 3.30 9.85
C LEU A 419 -8.59 2.01 10.27
N LEU A 420 -7.29 1.87 9.95
CA LEU A 420 -6.50 0.69 10.30
C LEU A 420 -5.94 0.76 11.73
N ILE A 421 -5.40 1.92 12.14
CA ILE A 421 -4.74 2.11 13.44
C ILE A 421 -5.77 2.35 14.56
N ALA A 422 -6.77 3.18 14.28
CA ALA A 422 -7.75 3.63 15.27
C ALA A 422 -9.20 3.48 14.76
N PRO A 423 -9.69 2.26 14.57
CA PRO A 423 -11.04 2.01 14.03
C PRO A 423 -12.15 2.65 14.88
N LEU A 424 -11.94 2.78 16.18
CA LEU A 424 -12.88 3.39 17.11
C LEU A 424 -12.96 4.93 17.02
N LEU A 425 -12.05 5.57 16.28
CA LEU A 425 -12.11 7.03 16.12
C LEU A 425 -13.28 7.48 15.24
N LYS A 426 -13.78 6.61 14.33
CA LYS A 426 -14.96 6.91 13.50
C LYS A 426 -16.24 7.13 14.34
N PRO A 427 -16.63 6.25 15.28
CA PRO A 427 -17.75 6.51 16.20
C PRO A 427 -17.50 7.73 17.10
N PHE A 428 -16.28 7.96 17.56
CA PHE A 428 -15.94 9.16 18.33
C PHE A 428 -16.20 10.46 17.55
N PHE A 429 -15.72 10.56 16.32
CA PHE A 429 -16.01 11.73 15.47
C PHE A 429 -17.48 11.87 15.16
N ARG A 430 -18.22 10.77 14.96
CA ARG A 430 -19.67 10.81 14.77
C ARG A 430 -20.38 11.35 16.02
N TYR A 431 -19.92 10.95 17.20
CA TYR A 431 -20.42 11.46 18.46
C TYR A 431 -20.19 12.97 18.59
N LEU A 432 -18.99 13.47 18.32
CA LEU A 432 -18.66 14.90 18.42
C LEU A 432 -19.43 15.78 17.41
N LEU A 433 -19.71 15.25 16.21
CA LEU A 433 -20.41 15.99 15.15
C LEU A 433 -21.94 15.94 15.25
N ALA A 434 -22.50 15.07 16.07
CA ALA A 434 -23.95 15.01 16.19
C ALA A 434 -24.50 16.24 16.94
N LYS A 435 -25.47 16.91 16.33
CA LYS A 435 -26.13 18.13 16.85
C LYS A 435 -26.92 17.84 18.13
N LYS A 436 -26.27 17.75 19.29
CA LYS A 436 -26.91 17.68 20.62
C LYS A 436 -26.30 18.75 21.51
N SER A 437 -27.14 19.38 22.34
CA SER A 437 -26.73 20.39 23.33
C SER A 437 -25.63 19.85 24.25
N GLY A 438 -24.62 20.67 24.54
CA GLY A 438 -23.49 20.32 25.43
C GLY A 438 -22.24 19.73 24.75
N ARG A 439 -22.31 19.29 23.48
CA ARG A 439 -21.16 18.63 22.82
C ARG A 439 -20.03 19.58 22.39
N GLU A 440 -20.34 20.83 22.15
CA GLU A 440 -19.33 21.87 21.91
C GLU A 440 -18.48 22.11 23.17
N GLU A 441 -19.12 22.06 24.35
CA GLU A 441 -18.43 22.19 25.63
C GLU A 441 -17.54 20.98 25.91
N ILE A 442 -18.02 19.75 25.61
CA ILE A 442 -17.24 18.53 25.70
C ILE A 442 -16.00 18.63 24.82
N LEU A 443 -16.16 19.09 23.57
CA LEU A 443 -15.05 19.25 22.64
C LEU A 443 -14.02 20.28 23.13
N LYS A 444 -14.49 21.45 23.66
CA LYS A 444 -13.59 22.46 24.24
C LYS A 444 -12.82 21.90 25.43
N ASN A 445 -13.50 21.21 26.35
CA ASN A 445 -12.85 20.58 27.51
C ASN A 445 -11.83 19.52 27.09
N LEU A 446 -12.15 18.71 26.07
CA LEU A 446 -11.24 17.73 25.50
C LEU A 446 -9.99 18.40 24.91
N LEU A 447 -10.13 19.52 24.17
CA LEU A 447 -8.99 20.25 23.63
C LEU A 447 -8.08 20.82 24.73
N VAL A 448 -8.67 21.31 25.84
CA VAL A 448 -7.90 21.77 26.99
C VAL A 448 -7.10 20.60 27.59
N LEU A 449 -7.76 19.47 27.83
CA LEU A 449 -7.10 18.27 28.38
C LEU A 449 -5.97 17.76 27.47
N LEU A 450 -6.19 17.73 26.16
CA LEU A 450 -5.18 17.31 25.20
C LEU A 450 -3.98 18.25 25.17
N ARG A 451 -4.20 19.58 25.30
CA ARG A 451 -3.11 20.55 25.41
C ARG A 451 -2.29 20.36 26.69
N GLU A 452 -2.95 20.11 27.81
CA GLU A 452 -2.31 19.89 29.11
C GLU A 452 -1.49 18.60 29.12
N LYS A 453 -2.06 17.48 28.65
CA LYS A 453 -1.45 16.14 28.73
C LYS A 453 -0.42 15.88 27.61
N ILE A 454 -0.69 16.33 26.39
CA ILE A 454 0.09 15.98 25.20
C ILE A 454 0.81 17.19 24.61
N GLY A 455 0.29 18.40 24.82
CA GLY A 455 0.84 19.62 24.25
C GLY A 455 0.71 19.71 22.74
N ASN A 456 1.70 20.30 22.09
CA ASN A 456 1.73 20.49 20.63
C ASN A 456 2.43 19.35 19.88
N GLN A 457 2.79 18.26 20.57
CA GLN A 457 3.44 17.12 19.93
C GLN A 457 2.43 16.34 19.08
N LYS A 458 2.94 15.63 18.06
CA LYS A 458 2.10 14.74 17.25
C LYS A 458 1.57 13.61 18.13
N PRO A 459 0.24 13.40 18.22
CA PRO A 459 -0.33 12.35 19.05
C PRO A 459 -0.02 10.97 18.49
N CYS A 460 0.20 10.01 19.39
CA CYS A 460 0.28 8.61 19.04
C CYS A 460 -1.09 7.96 19.34
N LEU A 461 -1.81 7.56 18.28
CA LEU A 461 -3.09 6.86 18.44
C LEU A 461 -2.83 5.37 18.63
N VAL A 462 -3.34 4.82 19.73
CA VAL A 462 -3.20 3.40 20.05
C VAL A 462 -4.59 2.80 20.31
N THR A 463 -4.85 1.64 19.73
CA THR A 463 -6.02 0.81 20.08
C THR A 463 -5.51 -0.36 20.92
N ILE A 464 -6.02 -0.46 22.15
CA ILE A 464 -5.66 -1.54 23.08
C ILE A 464 -6.80 -2.54 23.09
N ASP A 465 -6.51 -3.77 22.69
CA ASP A 465 -7.43 -4.89 22.80
C ASP A 465 -7.13 -5.64 24.10
N PHE A 466 -8.10 -5.67 25.00
CA PHE A 466 -8.03 -6.48 26.21
C PHE A 466 -8.28 -7.95 25.83
N ASN A 467 -7.22 -8.72 25.72
CA ASN A 467 -7.28 -10.16 25.46
C ASN A 467 -6.28 -10.91 26.35
N SER A 468 -6.47 -12.23 26.47
CA SER A 468 -5.66 -13.09 27.35
C SER A 468 -4.15 -13.07 27.08
N GLU A 469 -3.73 -12.71 25.87
CA GLU A 469 -2.29 -12.67 25.53
C GLU A 469 -1.61 -11.35 25.90
N LYS A 470 -2.33 -10.20 25.78
CA LYS A 470 -1.74 -8.86 25.93
C LYS A 470 -2.10 -8.16 27.23
N SER A 471 -3.17 -8.58 27.88
CA SER A 471 -3.76 -7.93 29.06
C SER A 471 -4.20 -8.98 30.09
N SER A 472 -3.41 -10.03 30.27
CA SER A 472 -3.74 -11.16 31.12
C SER A 472 -4.12 -10.75 32.56
N ALA A 473 -3.42 -9.76 33.13
CA ALA A 473 -3.72 -9.26 34.48
C ALA A 473 -5.10 -8.60 34.58
N VAL A 474 -5.50 -7.82 33.56
CA VAL A 474 -6.82 -7.17 33.52
C VAL A 474 -7.92 -8.22 33.37
N ILE A 475 -7.72 -9.21 32.51
CA ILE A 475 -8.71 -10.27 32.28
C ILE A 475 -8.81 -11.16 33.52
N GLN A 476 -7.69 -11.51 34.15
CA GLN A 476 -7.70 -12.28 35.38
C GLN A 476 -8.46 -11.57 36.51
N ALA A 477 -8.22 -10.26 36.71
CA ALA A 477 -8.96 -9.47 37.69
C ALA A 477 -10.48 -9.45 37.39
N LEU A 478 -10.87 -9.29 36.12
CA LEU A 478 -12.27 -9.34 35.69
C LEU A 478 -12.89 -10.73 35.88
N ASP A 479 -12.16 -11.81 35.61
CA ASP A 479 -12.61 -13.20 35.81
C ASP A 479 -12.73 -13.55 37.30
N GLU A 480 -11.90 -12.93 38.16
CA GLU A 480 -11.96 -13.04 39.64
C GLU A 480 -13.09 -12.16 40.23
N GLY A 481 -13.79 -11.38 39.39
CA GLY A 481 -14.89 -10.50 39.80
C GLY A 481 -14.44 -9.19 40.43
N GLU A 482 -13.18 -8.80 40.24
CA GLU A 482 -12.66 -7.51 40.70
C GLU A 482 -13.12 -6.38 39.76
N GLU A 483 -13.38 -5.22 40.34
CA GLU A 483 -13.71 -4.01 39.61
C GLU A 483 -12.44 -3.36 39.06
N VAL A 484 -12.26 -3.38 37.75
CA VAL A 484 -11.13 -2.73 37.08
C VAL A 484 -11.53 -1.32 36.64
N LEU A 485 -11.12 -0.31 37.40
CA LEU A 485 -11.36 1.08 37.07
C LEU A 485 -10.46 1.54 35.91
N LEU A 486 -10.98 2.40 35.04
CA LEU A 486 -10.20 3.01 33.96
C LEU A 486 -8.98 3.77 34.49
N GLY A 487 -9.09 4.42 35.65
CA GLY A 487 -7.99 5.07 36.35
C GLY A 487 -6.81 4.13 36.60
N HIS A 488 -7.05 2.85 36.92
CA HIS A 488 -5.98 1.86 37.12
C HIS A 488 -5.23 1.52 35.83
N ILE A 489 -5.89 1.66 34.66
CA ILE A 489 -5.28 1.37 33.35
C ILE A 489 -4.44 2.54 32.85
N ILE A 490 -4.82 3.78 33.18
CA ILE A 490 -4.11 4.99 32.76
C ILE A 490 -3.01 5.43 33.75
N SER A 491 -2.90 4.78 34.93
CA SER A 491 -1.85 5.06 35.92
C SER A 491 -0.54 4.34 35.55
N ASP A 492 0.60 4.94 35.92
CA ASP A 492 1.91 4.30 35.74
C ASP A 492 1.98 3.01 36.63
N PRO A 493 2.26 1.84 36.04
CA PRO A 493 2.34 0.59 36.79
C PRO A 493 3.44 0.58 37.86
N ARG A 494 4.41 1.49 37.76
CA ARG A 494 5.50 1.65 38.73
C ARG A 494 5.17 2.58 39.90
N ASN A 495 4.29 3.55 39.64
CA ASN A 495 3.82 4.51 40.63
C ASN A 495 2.36 4.89 40.32
N ARG A 496 1.40 4.26 40.96
CA ARG A 496 -0.02 4.44 40.69
C ARG A 496 -0.57 5.84 41.00
N ASP A 497 0.20 6.66 41.71
CA ASP A 497 -0.14 8.07 41.97
C ASP A 497 0.18 8.98 40.77
N VAL A 498 0.88 8.45 39.76
CA VAL A 498 1.21 9.17 38.53
C VAL A 498 0.36 8.66 37.38
N GLU A 499 -0.44 9.53 36.78
CA GLU A 499 -1.15 9.23 35.55
C GLU A 499 -0.21 9.29 34.35
N LEU A 500 -0.41 8.38 33.42
CA LEU A 500 0.28 8.41 32.12
C LEU A 500 -0.28 9.55 31.26
N ASP A 501 0.52 10.09 30.35
CA ASP A 501 0.09 11.08 29.37
C ASP A 501 -0.79 10.43 28.28
N LEU A 502 -1.91 9.88 28.72
CA LEU A 502 -2.92 9.20 27.89
C LEU A 502 -4.28 9.88 28.04
N VAL A 503 -5.01 9.97 26.94
CA VAL A 503 -6.40 10.43 26.91
C VAL A 503 -7.24 9.38 26.20
N PRO A 504 -8.07 8.60 26.93
CA PRO A 504 -8.95 7.63 26.31
C PRO A 504 -10.15 8.32 25.66
N PHE A 505 -10.47 7.93 24.41
CA PHE A 505 -11.58 8.50 23.64
C PHE A 505 -12.81 7.62 23.60
N VAL A 506 -12.62 6.31 23.47
CA VAL A 506 -13.71 5.35 23.29
C VAL A 506 -13.33 4.01 23.89
N ILE A 507 -14.27 3.42 24.59
CA ILE A 507 -14.23 2.03 25.02
C ILE A 507 -15.28 1.25 24.23
N LYS A 508 -14.93 0.05 23.78
CA LYS A 508 -15.87 -0.89 23.16
C LYS A 508 -15.97 -2.13 24.03
N SER A 509 -17.14 -2.37 24.61
CA SER A 509 -17.45 -3.54 25.41
C SER A 509 -18.71 -4.23 24.91
N CYS A 510 -18.67 -5.57 24.72
CA CYS A 510 -19.81 -6.39 24.29
C CYS A 510 -20.57 -5.82 23.07
N GLY A 511 -19.85 -5.24 22.10
CA GLY A 511 -20.45 -4.64 20.91
C GLY A 511 -21.04 -3.24 21.10
N LYS A 512 -21.05 -2.71 22.30
CA LYS A 512 -21.44 -1.32 22.60
C LYS A 512 -20.20 -0.42 22.56
N GLU A 513 -20.35 0.75 21.93
CA GLU A 513 -19.32 1.79 21.87
C GLU A 513 -19.69 2.86 22.90
N ILE A 514 -18.84 3.04 23.92
CA ILE A 514 -18.99 4.07 24.95
C ILE A 514 -17.96 5.16 24.65
N VAL A 515 -18.43 6.35 24.30
CA VAL A 515 -17.56 7.52 24.12
C VAL A 515 -17.36 8.16 25.49
N LEU A 516 -16.11 8.34 25.88
CA LEU A 516 -15.73 8.89 27.18
C LEU A 516 -15.62 10.41 27.08
N PRO A 517 -16.52 11.17 27.70
CA PRO A 517 -16.35 12.61 27.86
C PRO A 517 -15.24 12.90 28.88
N ALA A 518 -14.49 13.98 28.66
CA ALA A 518 -13.29 14.33 29.44
C ALA A 518 -13.50 14.53 30.95
N LYS A 519 -14.75 14.53 31.45
CA LYS A 519 -15.09 14.74 32.87
C LYS A 519 -15.36 13.45 33.66
N ASP A 520 -15.60 12.32 33.01
CA ASP A 520 -16.15 11.11 33.65
C ASP A 520 -15.06 10.06 34.00
N TYR A 521 -13.79 10.45 34.03
CA TYR A 521 -12.70 9.50 34.35
C TYR A 521 -12.66 9.04 35.80
N ASN A 522 -13.35 9.76 36.71
CA ASN A 522 -13.33 9.47 38.15
C ASN A 522 -14.66 8.85 38.69
N GLU A 523 -15.69 8.73 37.86
CA GLU A 523 -16.93 8.05 38.26
C GLU A 523 -16.96 6.67 37.60
N GLY A 524 -16.91 5.62 38.44
CA GLY A 524 -16.85 4.23 38.00
C GLY A 524 -17.91 3.85 36.98
N HIS A 525 -17.50 3.39 35.83
CA HIS A 525 -18.29 2.72 34.81
C HIS A 525 -17.73 1.36 34.47
#